data_b1acf70f81806e22ebe6dca1c648bd33
#
_entry.id   b1acf70f81806e22ebe6dca1c648bd33
#
_cell.length_a   1.000
_cell.length_b   1.000
_cell.length_c   1.000
_cell.angle_alpha   90.00
_cell.angle_beta   90.00
_cell.angle_gamma   90.00
#
_symmetry.space_group_name_H-M   'P 1'
#
loop_
_entity.id
_entity.type
_entity.pdbx_description
1 polymer ?
#
loop_
_entity_poly.entity_id
_entity_poly.type
_entity_poly.pdbx_seq_one_letter_code
_entity_poly.pdbx_strand_id
1 'polypeptide(L)'
;MGCESFTEGFGPLMDQWDTRIALDDIASLERELAKGDVAAFVIEPVQGKGCKSPTTDFFPRAQALCRKYGTLLVSDEVQCGLGRTGKMFGFQHWNLEPDIITLAKTLSGGYVPCGAIVARRDIYQKTFSRMDRCVVHSTTFGRNNLAMACGLAALEVIDQENLVERAAEMGAQLMERIDALRAKHSFIKEVRGKGLIIAIEFHEPSEFKLKMAWKLLHKVDKVLFAQMIVTQMLSKHRILTQVAGHAMDVLKILPPLIIGEKEIALFVTALDNVLADCRKFPGPMWELGNNFVRAAISSRRSSQAPVVSA
;
A
#
# COMPACT_ATOMS: atom_id res chain seq x y z
N MET A 1 -7.56 6.21 -5.08
CA MET A 1 -8.83 6.49 -5.72
C MET A 1 -9.38 5.25 -6.35
N GLY A 2 -10.04 4.45 -6.38
CA GLY A 2 -10.31 3.25 -7.17
C GLY A 2 -10.96 2.08 -6.46
N CYS A 3 -11.37 2.22 -5.21
CA CYS A 3 -12.08 1.15 -4.54
C CYS A 3 -13.47 1.65 -4.15
N GLU A 4 -14.53 1.05 -4.67
CA GLU A 4 -15.92 1.40 -4.40
C GLU A 4 -16.22 1.48 -2.91
N SER A 5 -15.69 0.57 -2.11
CA SER A 5 -15.85 0.57 -0.66
C SER A 5 -15.30 1.82 0.07
N PHE A 6 -14.46 2.64 -0.59
CA PHE A 6 -13.98 3.91 -0.03
C PHE A 6 -14.71 5.14 -0.57
N THR A 7 -15.50 4.95 -1.61
CA THR A 7 -16.28 6.02 -2.24
C THR A 7 -17.78 5.90 -1.95
N GLU A 8 -18.20 4.76 -1.45
CA GLU A 8 -19.59 4.53 -1.04
C GLU A 8 -20.02 5.56 0.02
N GLY A 9 -21.14 6.24 -0.22
CA GLY A 9 -21.66 7.28 0.65
C GLY A 9 -21.04 8.67 0.49
N PHE A 10 -20.02 8.85 -0.36
CA PHE A 10 -19.37 10.15 -0.62
C PHE A 10 -19.82 10.80 -1.95
N GLY A 11 -20.95 10.37 -2.52
CA GLY A 11 -21.46 10.94 -3.76
C GLY A 11 -22.09 12.34 -3.61
N PRO A 12 -22.18 13.09 -4.73
CA PRO A 12 -21.69 12.73 -6.05
C PRO A 12 -20.16 12.83 -6.16
N LEU A 13 -19.54 11.85 -6.80
CA LEU A 13 -18.10 11.86 -7.09
C LEU A 13 -17.83 12.71 -8.33
N MET A 14 -16.59 13.19 -8.43
CA MET A 14 -16.13 13.95 -9.61
C MET A 14 -15.65 13.02 -10.74
N ASP A 15 -16.42 11.97 -11.05
CA ASP A 15 -16.04 10.90 -11.98
C ASP A 15 -15.71 11.42 -13.40
N GLN A 16 -16.28 12.57 -13.78
CA GLN A 16 -15.95 13.24 -15.05
C GLN A 16 -14.52 13.81 -15.10
N TRP A 17 -13.82 13.91 -13.97
CA TRP A 17 -12.47 14.47 -13.85
C TRP A 17 -11.40 13.43 -13.52
N ASP A 18 -11.79 12.18 -13.28
CA ASP A 18 -10.91 11.09 -12.83
C ASP A 18 -11.10 9.87 -13.74
N THR A 19 -10.12 9.60 -14.60
CA THR A 19 -10.06 8.39 -15.41
C THR A 19 -9.04 7.41 -14.84
N ARG A 20 -9.45 6.17 -14.63
CA ARG A 20 -8.62 5.13 -14.06
C ARG A 20 -8.04 4.25 -15.14
N ILE A 21 -6.72 4.14 -15.15
CA ILE A 21 -5.98 3.25 -16.04
C ILE A 21 -5.58 2.00 -15.28
N ALA A 22 -5.86 0.83 -15.83
CA ALA A 22 -5.39 -0.42 -15.25
C ALA A 22 -3.85 -0.48 -15.30
N LEU A 23 -3.26 -1.12 -14.29
CA LEU A 23 -1.81 -1.33 -14.27
C LEU A 23 -1.39 -2.10 -15.52
N ASP A 24 -0.31 -1.68 -16.17
CA ASP A 24 0.21 -2.22 -17.43
C ASP A 24 -0.64 -1.96 -18.69
N ASP A 25 -1.75 -1.25 -18.59
CA ASP A 25 -2.57 -0.90 -19.76
C ASP A 25 -2.11 0.42 -20.42
N ILE A 26 -1.00 0.35 -21.13
CA ILE A 26 -0.41 1.50 -21.82
C ILE A 26 -1.28 1.99 -22.99
N ALA A 27 -2.04 1.11 -23.61
CA ALA A 27 -2.91 1.48 -24.74
C ALA A 27 -4.09 2.34 -24.27
N SER A 28 -4.70 2.00 -23.13
CA SER A 28 -5.73 2.83 -22.53
C SER A 28 -5.17 4.17 -22.05
N LEU A 29 -3.96 4.19 -21.48
CA LEU A 29 -3.31 5.45 -21.12
C LEU A 29 -3.11 6.35 -22.34
N GLU A 30 -2.53 5.84 -23.42
CA GLU A 30 -2.31 6.64 -24.63
C GLU A 30 -3.62 7.18 -25.20
N ARG A 31 -4.68 6.35 -25.24
CA ARG A 31 -6.00 6.78 -25.73
C ARG A 31 -6.59 7.94 -24.91
N GLU A 32 -6.43 7.91 -23.58
CA GLU A 32 -6.90 9.00 -22.72
C GLU A 32 -6.05 10.26 -22.91
N LEU A 33 -4.72 10.15 -22.89
CA LEU A 33 -3.83 11.30 -23.06
C LEU A 33 -3.97 11.97 -24.44
N ALA A 34 -4.30 11.19 -25.48
CA ALA A 34 -4.49 11.70 -26.84
C ALA A 34 -5.71 12.65 -26.97
N LYS A 35 -6.61 12.68 -25.99
CA LYS A 35 -7.71 13.66 -25.95
C LYS A 35 -7.23 15.09 -25.75
N GLY A 36 -6.04 15.28 -25.15
CA GLY A 36 -5.41 16.59 -24.94
C GLY A 36 -6.00 17.40 -23.78
N ASP A 37 -6.85 16.81 -22.96
CA ASP A 37 -7.54 17.45 -21.82
C ASP A 37 -7.08 16.90 -20.44
N VAL A 38 -6.09 15.99 -20.43
CA VAL A 38 -5.56 15.38 -19.20
C VAL A 38 -4.45 16.26 -18.61
N ALA A 39 -4.71 16.87 -17.46
CA ALA A 39 -3.74 17.73 -16.77
C ALA A 39 -2.58 16.95 -16.16
N ALA A 40 -2.86 15.80 -15.54
CA ALA A 40 -1.83 15.01 -14.85
C ALA A 40 -2.16 13.51 -14.85
N PHE A 41 -1.11 12.69 -14.93
CA PHE A 41 -1.15 11.25 -14.66
C PHE A 41 -0.48 10.99 -13.32
N VAL A 42 -1.24 10.43 -12.36
CA VAL A 42 -0.78 10.18 -10.98
C VAL A 42 -0.49 8.70 -10.82
N ILE A 43 0.70 8.37 -10.33
CA ILE A 43 1.14 6.99 -10.07
C ILE A 43 1.62 6.80 -8.64
N GLU A 44 1.36 5.62 -8.08
CA GLU A 44 2.13 5.07 -6.95
C GLU A 44 3.16 4.08 -7.52
N PRO A 45 4.49 4.27 -7.34
CA PRO A 45 5.50 3.33 -7.85
C PRO A 45 5.32 1.89 -7.36
N VAL A 46 4.92 1.76 -6.10
CA VAL A 46 4.39 0.53 -5.51
C VAL A 46 3.04 0.87 -4.91
N GLN A 47 1.98 0.24 -5.40
CA GLN A 47 0.63 0.53 -4.91
C GLN A 47 0.52 0.27 -3.41
N GLY A 48 0.01 1.25 -2.68
CA GLY A 48 -0.21 1.15 -1.23
C GLY A 48 -1.15 0.01 -0.84
N LYS A 49 -2.07 -0.36 -1.73
CA LYS A 49 -2.91 -1.55 -1.62
C LYS A 49 -2.37 -2.66 -2.51
N GLY A 50 -2.23 -3.86 -1.93
CA GLY A 50 -1.77 -5.03 -2.64
C GLY A 50 -0.28 -5.06 -2.97
N CYS A 51 0.47 -3.97 -2.76
CA CYS A 51 1.92 -3.84 -3.02
C CYS A 51 2.30 -4.26 -4.44
N LYS A 52 1.49 -3.92 -5.43
CA LYS A 52 1.75 -4.21 -6.83
C LYS A 52 2.59 -3.09 -7.45
N SER A 53 3.53 -3.49 -8.29
CA SER A 53 4.25 -2.62 -9.22
C SER A 53 3.95 -3.07 -10.64
N PRO A 54 4.02 -2.18 -11.63
CA PRO A 54 3.83 -2.57 -13.04
C PRO A 54 5.05 -3.34 -13.56
N THR A 55 4.92 -3.86 -14.77
CA THR A 55 6.04 -4.39 -15.55
C THR A 55 7.13 -3.33 -15.76
N THR A 56 8.34 -3.79 -16.08
CA THR A 56 9.54 -2.93 -16.08
C THR A 56 9.44 -1.76 -17.05
N ASP A 57 8.74 -1.90 -18.17
CA ASP A 57 8.66 -0.89 -19.24
C ASP A 57 7.42 0.02 -19.16
N PHE A 58 6.43 -0.30 -18.35
CA PHE A 58 5.18 0.47 -18.28
C PHE A 58 5.42 1.94 -17.89
N PHE A 59 6.09 2.19 -16.77
CA PHE A 59 6.30 3.57 -16.31
C PHE A 59 7.19 4.41 -17.23
N PRO A 60 8.32 3.90 -17.78
CA PRO A 60 9.08 4.63 -18.78
C PRO A 60 8.25 5.00 -20.01
N ARG A 61 7.41 4.10 -20.51
CA ARG A 61 6.50 4.36 -21.63
C ARG A 61 5.41 5.37 -21.24
N ALA A 62 4.83 5.24 -20.06
CA ALA A 62 3.86 6.21 -19.55
C ALA A 62 4.46 7.62 -19.44
N GLN A 63 5.68 7.75 -18.93
CA GLN A 63 6.38 9.04 -18.90
C GLN A 63 6.59 9.62 -20.31
N ALA A 64 6.99 8.79 -21.25
CA ALA A 64 7.15 9.23 -22.65
C ALA A 64 5.83 9.74 -23.25
N LEU A 65 4.71 9.05 -22.96
CA LEU A 65 3.38 9.50 -23.39
C LEU A 65 2.96 10.80 -22.70
N CYS A 66 3.19 10.93 -21.39
CA CYS A 66 2.93 12.18 -20.67
C CYS A 66 3.66 13.36 -21.32
N ARG A 67 4.96 13.20 -21.63
CA ARG A 67 5.75 14.21 -22.36
C ARG A 67 5.20 14.51 -23.75
N LYS A 68 4.81 13.48 -24.51
CA LYS A 68 4.25 13.60 -25.85
C LYS A 68 2.95 14.44 -25.89
N TYR A 69 2.10 14.24 -24.90
CA TYR A 69 0.78 14.88 -24.84
C TYR A 69 0.70 16.09 -23.89
N GLY A 70 1.82 16.51 -23.30
CA GLY A 70 1.87 17.68 -22.40
C GLY A 70 1.17 17.47 -21.05
N THR A 71 1.00 16.23 -20.62
CA THR A 71 0.43 15.84 -19.33
C THR A 71 1.53 15.77 -18.27
N LEU A 72 1.27 16.29 -17.07
CA LEU A 72 2.22 16.19 -15.96
C LEU A 72 2.28 14.76 -15.39
N LEU A 73 3.49 14.27 -15.09
CA LEU A 73 3.69 13.03 -14.36
C LEU A 73 3.81 13.34 -12.86
N VAL A 74 2.91 12.81 -12.05
CA VAL A 74 2.92 12.95 -10.59
C VAL A 74 3.25 11.61 -9.95
N SER A 75 4.34 11.54 -9.17
CA SER A 75 4.67 10.36 -8.37
C SER A 75 4.15 10.53 -6.94
N ASP A 76 3.22 9.66 -6.55
CA ASP A 76 2.79 9.56 -5.16
C ASP A 76 3.79 8.71 -4.37
N GLU A 77 4.67 9.40 -3.68
CA GLU A 77 5.72 8.83 -2.83
C GLU A 77 5.34 8.78 -1.35
N VAL A 78 4.07 9.02 -1.05
CA VAL A 78 3.57 9.04 0.34
C VAL A 78 3.87 7.73 1.07
N GLN A 79 3.82 6.59 0.39
CA GLN A 79 4.18 5.29 0.98
C GLN A 79 5.53 4.76 0.46
N CYS A 80 5.92 5.08 -0.75
CA CYS A 80 7.10 4.52 -1.43
C CYS A 80 8.39 5.28 -1.15
N GLY A 81 8.28 6.56 -0.84
CA GLY A 81 9.42 7.45 -0.67
C GLY A 81 10.17 7.28 0.64
N LEU A 82 11.22 8.10 0.77
CA LEU A 82 12.05 8.23 1.95
C LEU A 82 12.69 6.90 2.40
N GLY A 83 13.28 6.20 1.43
CA GLY A 83 14.04 4.98 1.68
C GLY A 83 13.22 3.69 1.68
N ARG A 84 11.90 3.76 1.80
CA ARG A 84 11.02 2.62 2.03
C ARG A 84 11.18 1.46 1.04
N THR A 85 11.43 1.76 -0.22
CA THR A 85 11.60 0.77 -1.31
C THR A 85 13.04 0.34 -1.56
N GLY A 86 14.01 0.82 -0.75
CA GLY A 86 15.44 0.61 -1.00
C GLY A 86 16.04 1.59 -2.02
N LYS A 87 15.30 2.64 -2.36
CA LYS A 87 15.74 3.87 -3.02
C LYS A 87 15.15 5.04 -2.27
N MET A 88 15.77 6.24 -2.35
CA MET A 88 15.23 7.43 -1.68
C MET A 88 13.78 7.69 -2.11
N PHE A 89 13.47 7.50 -3.40
CA PHE A 89 12.12 7.57 -3.95
C PHE A 89 11.82 6.35 -4.82
N GLY A 90 10.58 5.87 -4.77
CA GLY A 90 10.15 4.67 -5.50
C GLY A 90 10.28 4.81 -7.02
N PHE A 91 10.04 6.00 -7.58
CA PHE A 91 10.17 6.25 -9.02
C PHE A 91 11.59 6.00 -9.56
N GLN A 92 12.61 6.05 -8.70
CA GLN A 92 14.02 5.81 -9.09
C GLN A 92 14.28 4.38 -9.55
N HIS A 93 13.42 3.42 -9.21
CA HIS A 93 13.53 2.05 -9.71
C HIS A 93 13.33 1.94 -11.23
N TRP A 94 12.71 2.93 -11.85
CA TRP A 94 12.46 2.99 -13.29
C TRP A 94 13.14 4.19 -13.96
N ASN A 95 14.03 4.88 -13.24
CA ASN A 95 14.73 6.09 -13.72
C ASN A 95 13.75 7.16 -14.25
N LEU A 96 12.60 7.33 -13.59
CA LEU A 96 11.61 8.34 -13.97
C LEU A 96 12.05 9.73 -13.50
N GLU A 97 11.49 10.74 -14.15
CA GLU A 97 11.66 12.15 -13.81
C GLU A 97 10.24 12.77 -13.66
N PRO A 98 9.58 12.56 -12.52
CA PRO A 98 8.25 13.12 -12.29
C PRO A 98 8.31 14.64 -12.21
N ASP A 99 7.24 15.29 -12.66
CA ASP A 99 7.07 16.74 -12.58
C ASP A 99 6.70 17.20 -11.17
N ILE A 100 5.98 16.33 -10.44
CA ILE A 100 5.52 16.55 -9.06
C ILE A 100 5.71 15.27 -8.26
N ILE A 101 6.12 15.42 -7.00
CA ILE A 101 6.24 14.34 -6.01
C ILE A 101 5.41 14.71 -4.79
N THR A 102 4.61 13.77 -4.27
CA THR A 102 3.91 13.94 -2.99
C THR A 102 4.58 13.12 -1.89
N LEU A 103 4.78 13.70 -0.72
CA LEU A 103 5.46 13.09 0.43
C LEU A 103 4.61 13.24 1.70
N ALA A 104 4.62 12.22 2.54
CA ALA A 104 4.04 12.24 3.89
C ALA A 104 4.61 11.09 4.74
N LYS A 105 3.85 10.58 5.68
CA LYS A 105 4.16 9.39 6.54
C LYS A 105 5.57 9.45 7.14
N THR A 106 6.54 8.80 6.51
CA THR A 106 7.94 8.73 6.97
C THR A 106 8.60 10.12 7.05
N LEU A 107 8.07 11.13 6.37
CA LEU A 107 8.65 12.49 6.32
C LEU A 107 8.90 13.11 7.70
N SER A 108 8.11 12.76 8.72
CA SER A 108 8.30 13.25 10.08
C SER A 108 8.79 12.17 11.06
N GLY A 109 9.30 11.05 10.56
CA GLY A 109 9.59 9.89 11.41
C GLY A 109 8.35 9.25 12.05
N GLY A 110 7.14 9.70 11.67
CA GLY A 110 5.87 9.22 12.22
C GLY A 110 5.43 9.94 13.50
N TYR A 111 6.14 10.94 13.98
CA TYR A 111 5.85 11.63 15.24
C TYR A 111 4.83 12.75 15.10
N VAL A 112 4.86 13.49 13.99
CA VAL A 112 3.98 14.65 13.75
C VAL A 112 3.36 14.54 12.37
N PRO A 113 2.06 14.84 12.19
CA PRO A 113 1.46 14.91 10.86
C PRO A 113 2.21 15.93 9.99
N CYS A 114 2.81 15.46 8.91
CA CYS A 114 3.58 16.25 7.97
C CYS A 114 3.37 15.73 6.55
N GLY A 115 3.25 16.64 5.61
CA GLY A 115 3.19 16.34 4.19
C GLY A 115 3.88 17.43 3.39
N ALA A 116 4.40 17.07 2.22
CA ALA A 116 5.05 17.99 1.30
C ALA A 116 4.70 17.65 -0.15
N ILE A 117 4.73 18.69 -0.98
CA ILE A 117 4.68 18.58 -2.44
C ILE A 117 6.00 19.18 -2.96
N VAL A 118 6.71 18.40 -3.73
CA VAL A 118 7.90 18.86 -4.47
C VAL A 118 7.54 18.94 -5.93
N ALA A 119 7.70 20.08 -6.56
CA ALA A 119 7.36 20.31 -7.94
C ALA A 119 8.48 21.03 -8.69
N ARG A 120 8.52 20.86 -10.01
CA ARG A 120 9.43 21.64 -10.85
C ARG A 120 9.19 23.14 -10.65
N ARG A 121 10.25 23.91 -10.78
CA ARG A 121 10.23 25.37 -10.56
C ARG A 121 9.19 26.09 -11.41
N ASP A 122 9.03 25.71 -12.67
CA ASP A 122 8.08 26.34 -13.59
C ASP A 122 6.62 26.12 -13.17
N ILE A 123 6.29 24.93 -12.63
CA ILE A 123 4.97 24.60 -12.08
C ILE A 123 4.71 25.44 -10.83
N TYR A 124 5.69 25.48 -9.92
CA TYR A 124 5.60 26.28 -8.70
C TYR A 124 5.37 27.76 -9.03
N GLN A 125 6.16 28.32 -9.96
CA GLN A 125 6.04 29.71 -10.36
C GLN A 125 4.71 30.06 -11.03
N LYS A 126 4.12 29.15 -11.81
CA LYS A 126 2.77 29.35 -12.36
C LYS A 126 1.70 29.36 -11.28
N THR A 127 1.84 28.53 -10.25
CA THR A 127 0.90 28.44 -9.15
C THR A 127 0.93 29.66 -8.26
N PHE A 128 2.13 30.11 -7.87
CA PHE A 128 2.37 31.24 -6.96
C PHE A 128 2.89 32.48 -7.70
N SER A 129 2.31 32.79 -8.85
CA SER A 129 2.81 33.79 -9.80
C SER A 129 2.63 35.25 -9.35
N ARG A 130 1.74 35.51 -8.39
CA ARG A 130 1.37 36.86 -7.95
C ARG A 130 1.03 36.86 -6.45
N MET A 131 1.05 38.04 -5.83
CA MET A 131 0.79 38.22 -4.40
C MET A 131 -0.61 37.73 -3.98
N ASP A 132 -1.62 37.94 -4.79
CA ASP A 132 -2.98 37.47 -4.57
C ASP A 132 -3.14 35.93 -4.67
N ARG A 133 -2.09 35.23 -5.08
CA ARG A 133 -2.02 33.75 -5.16
C ARG A 133 -1.13 33.10 -4.10
N CYS A 134 -0.58 33.89 -3.16
CA CYS A 134 0.38 33.38 -2.18
C CYS A 134 -0.20 32.33 -1.21
N VAL A 135 -1.53 32.25 -1.09
CA VAL A 135 -2.24 31.29 -0.20
C VAL A 135 -3.17 30.32 -0.94
N VAL A 136 -3.10 30.23 -2.26
CA VAL A 136 -4.01 29.35 -3.06
C VAL A 136 -3.86 27.87 -2.72
N HIS A 137 -2.72 27.48 -2.15
CA HIS A 137 -2.46 26.13 -1.62
C HIS A 137 -1.85 26.25 -0.22
N SER A 138 -2.68 26.21 0.80
CA SER A 138 -2.26 26.30 2.20
C SER A 138 -3.19 25.49 3.11
N THR A 139 -2.73 25.19 4.31
CA THR A 139 -3.53 24.60 5.39
C THR A 139 -3.27 25.33 6.70
N THR A 140 -4.22 25.27 7.64
CA THR A 140 -4.09 25.96 8.95
C THR A 140 -2.80 25.58 9.69
N PHE A 141 -2.44 24.30 9.68
CA PHE A 141 -1.20 23.81 10.32
C PHE A 141 -0.02 23.65 9.37
N GLY A 142 -0.13 24.12 8.14
CA GLY A 142 0.94 24.07 7.15
C GLY A 142 2.16 24.88 7.60
N ARG A 143 3.35 24.35 7.35
CA ARG A 143 4.64 24.99 7.67
C ARG A 143 4.84 25.28 9.16
N ASN A 144 4.20 24.52 10.06
CA ASN A 144 4.46 24.69 11.49
C ASN A 144 5.88 24.22 11.85
N ASN A 145 6.53 24.92 12.78
CA ASN A 145 7.94 24.70 13.13
C ASN A 145 8.20 23.29 13.67
N LEU A 146 7.28 22.71 14.43
CA LEU A 146 7.46 21.36 14.97
C LEU A 146 7.52 20.31 13.84
N ALA A 147 6.59 20.38 12.89
CA ALA A 147 6.57 19.44 11.75
C ALA A 147 7.84 19.61 10.88
N MET A 148 8.31 20.84 10.69
CA MET A 148 9.53 21.11 9.94
C MET A 148 10.78 20.57 10.65
N ALA A 149 10.89 20.76 11.96
CA ALA A 149 11.98 20.22 12.76
C ALA A 149 11.99 18.69 12.75
N CYS A 150 10.82 18.04 12.94
CA CYS A 150 10.72 16.59 12.84
C CYS A 150 11.07 16.06 11.44
N GLY A 151 10.64 16.78 10.39
CA GLY A 151 10.97 16.44 9.01
C GLY A 151 12.48 16.48 8.74
N LEU A 152 13.14 17.54 9.15
CA LEU A 152 14.61 17.67 9.01
C LEU A 152 15.32 16.55 9.77
N ALA A 153 14.99 16.33 11.04
CA ALA A 153 15.60 15.28 11.84
C ALA A 153 15.39 13.88 11.23
N ALA A 154 14.20 13.61 10.68
CA ALA A 154 13.94 12.33 10.01
C ALA A 154 14.81 12.14 8.76
N LEU A 155 14.99 13.17 7.95
CA LEU A 155 15.86 13.13 6.77
C LEU A 155 17.34 12.95 7.16
N GLU A 156 17.79 13.63 8.21
CA GLU A 156 19.16 13.48 8.74
C GLU A 156 19.41 12.04 9.22
N VAL A 157 18.48 11.44 9.96
CA VAL A 157 18.59 10.04 10.43
C VAL A 157 18.61 9.06 9.26
N ILE A 158 17.75 9.25 8.24
CA ILE A 158 17.75 8.40 7.04
C ILE A 158 19.12 8.39 6.37
N ASP A 159 19.76 9.54 6.26
CA ASP A 159 21.08 9.71 5.64
C ASP A 159 22.19 9.14 6.55
N GLN A 160 22.26 9.58 7.81
CA GLN A 160 23.31 9.21 8.76
C GLN A 160 23.36 7.71 9.06
N GLU A 161 22.21 7.04 9.12
CA GLU A 161 22.09 5.61 9.39
C GLU A 161 22.03 4.76 8.13
N ASN A 162 22.20 5.35 6.93
CA ASN A 162 22.13 4.67 5.62
C ASN A 162 20.84 3.81 5.47
N LEU A 163 19.70 4.37 5.91
CA LEU A 163 18.45 3.60 5.99
C LEU A 163 17.89 3.22 4.61
N VAL A 164 18.29 3.89 3.55
CA VAL A 164 17.91 3.55 2.16
C VAL A 164 18.52 2.21 1.75
N GLU A 165 19.85 2.07 1.90
CA GLU A 165 20.61 0.87 1.59
C GLU A 165 20.19 -0.28 2.52
N ARG A 166 20.02 0.03 3.80
CA ARG A 166 19.51 -0.93 4.79
C ARG A 166 18.14 -1.47 4.39
N ALA A 167 17.22 -0.64 3.95
CA ALA A 167 15.89 -1.06 3.50
C ALA A 167 15.95 -1.98 2.26
N ALA A 168 16.89 -1.75 1.36
CA ALA A 168 17.13 -2.63 0.21
C ALA A 168 17.61 -4.01 0.68
N GLU A 169 18.64 -4.04 1.53
CA GLU A 169 19.27 -5.28 2.02
C GLU A 169 18.31 -6.09 2.89
N MET A 170 17.77 -5.48 3.95
CA MET A 170 16.86 -6.17 4.86
C MET A 170 15.55 -6.59 4.17
N GLY A 171 15.08 -5.78 3.22
CA GLY A 171 13.93 -6.11 2.40
C GLY A 171 14.15 -7.34 1.52
N ALA A 172 15.32 -7.45 0.89
CA ALA A 172 15.68 -8.62 0.09
C ALA A 172 15.76 -9.88 0.96
N GLN A 173 16.45 -9.82 2.11
CA GLN A 173 16.54 -10.94 3.06
C GLN A 173 15.17 -11.37 3.58
N LEU A 174 14.31 -10.41 3.94
CA LEU A 174 12.98 -10.71 4.44
C LEU A 174 12.11 -11.38 3.37
N MET A 175 12.12 -10.86 2.15
CA MET A 175 11.38 -11.46 1.02
C MET A 175 11.86 -12.88 0.71
N GLU A 176 13.18 -13.11 0.65
CA GLU A 176 13.75 -14.44 0.40
C GLU A 176 13.32 -15.45 1.46
N ARG A 177 13.45 -15.08 2.76
CA ARG A 177 13.07 -15.96 3.87
C ARG A 177 11.56 -16.25 3.90
N ILE A 178 10.70 -15.28 3.53
CA ILE A 178 9.27 -15.51 3.41
C ILE A 178 8.96 -16.39 2.19
N ASP A 179 9.61 -16.14 1.05
CA ASP A 179 9.38 -16.94 -0.17
C ASP A 179 9.76 -18.41 0.05
N ALA A 180 10.81 -18.68 0.83
CA ALA A 180 11.19 -20.04 1.24
C ALA A 180 10.08 -20.81 1.97
N LEU A 181 9.16 -20.10 2.66
CA LEU A 181 8.01 -20.74 3.33
C LEU A 181 7.00 -21.34 2.34
N ARG A 182 7.02 -20.97 1.06
CA ARG A 182 6.15 -21.55 0.02
C ARG A 182 6.39 -23.05 -0.13
N ALA A 183 7.60 -23.53 0.10
CA ALA A 183 7.91 -24.96 0.08
C ALA A 183 7.13 -25.75 1.15
N LYS A 184 6.80 -25.11 2.27
CA LYS A 184 6.05 -25.71 3.38
C LYS A 184 4.55 -25.43 3.31
N HIS A 185 4.16 -24.27 2.79
CA HIS A 185 2.78 -23.74 2.84
C HIS A 185 2.27 -23.46 1.42
N SER A 186 1.66 -24.47 0.82
CA SER A 186 1.17 -24.45 -0.57
C SER A 186 0.12 -23.38 -0.88
N PHE A 187 -0.49 -22.77 0.14
CA PHE A 187 -1.44 -21.67 -0.02
C PHE A 187 -0.82 -20.28 -0.12
N ILE A 188 0.49 -20.14 0.02
CA ILE A 188 1.20 -18.91 -0.37
C ILE A 188 1.33 -18.91 -1.89
N LYS A 189 0.64 -17.98 -2.55
CA LYS A 189 0.66 -17.82 -4.00
C LYS A 189 1.93 -17.11 -4.46
N GLU A 190 2.22 -15.97 -3.84
CA GLU A 190 3.27 -15.06 -4.25
C GLU A 190 3.78 -14.23 -3.08
N VAL A 191 5.08 -13.95 -3.09
CA VAL A 191 5.70 -12.92 -2.25
C VAL A 191 6.26 -11.85 -3.18
N ARG A 192 5.83 -10.61 -3.00
CA ARG A 192 6.22 -9.49 -3.86
C ARG A 192 6.46 -8.22 -3.07
N GLY A 193 7.15 -7.27 -3.69
CA GLY A 193 7.41 -5.97 -3.09
C GLY A 193 8.71 -5.34 -3.58
N LYS A 194 9.09 -4.24 -2.93
CA LYS A 194 10.39 -3.56 -3.12
C LYS A 194 10.88 -3.05 -1.77
N GLY A 195 12.13 -3.33 -1.43
CA GLY A 195 12.68 -2.99 -0.12
C GLY A 195 11.80 -3.50 1.02
N LEU A 196 11.40 -2.61 1.91
CA LEU A 196 10.55 -2.92 3.07
C LEU A 196 9.05 -2.62 2.83
N ILE A 197 8.58 -2.69 1.58
CA ILE A 197 7.17 -2.82 1.22
C ILE A 197 6.98 -4.22 0.68
N ILE A 198 6.41 -5.13 1.47
CA ILE A 198 6.29 -6.55 1.13
C ILE A 198 4.84 -6.99 1.27
N ALA A 199 4.40 -7.82 0.34
CA ALA A 199 3.10 -8.46 0.36
C ALA A 199 3.24 -9.96 0.19
N ILE A 200 2.44 -10.72 0.95
CA ILE A 200 2.24 -12.15 0.81
C ILE A 200 0.82 -12.36 0.31
N GLU A 201 0.66 -12.84 -0.91
CA GLU A 201 -0.63 -13.18 -1.48
C GLU A 201 -0.94 -14.65 -1.25
N PHE A 202 -2.15 -14.93 -0.76
CA PHE A 202 -2.62 -16.29 -0.53
C PHE A 202 -3.60 -16.72 -1.62
N HIS A 203 -3.75 -18.04 -1.79
CA HIS A 203 -4.72 -18.63 -2.70
C HIS A 203 -5.36 -19.90 -2.12
N GLU A 204 -6.38 -20.39 -2.80
CA GLU A 204 -7.11 -21.59 -2.40
C GLU A 204 -6.15 -22.79 -2.22
N PRO A 205 -6.13 -23.46 -1.05
CA PRO A 205 -5.31 -24.64 -0.82
C PRO A 205 -5.70 -25.81 -1.71
N SER A 206 -4.74 -26.69 -2.00
CA SER A 206 -4.98 -27.92 -2.78
C SER A 206 -5.66 -29.03 -1.96
N GLU A 207 -5.41 -29.09 -0.64
CA GLU A 207 -5.97 -30.11 0.24
C GLU A 207 -7.47 -29.95 0.40
N PHE A 208 -8.24 -31.01 0.13
CA PHE A 208 -9.70 -30.98 0.05
C PHE A 208 -10.39 -30.33 1.27
N LYS A 209 -10.00 -30.72 2.49
CA LYS A 209 -10.61 -30.16 3.72
C LYS A 209 -10.34 -28.66 3.87
N LEU A 210 -9.12 -28.23 3.64
CA LEU A 210 -8.73 -26.83 3.71
C LEU A 210 -9.39 -26.01 2.60
N LYS A 211 -9.50 -26.56 1.41
CA LYS A 211 -10.21 -25.97 0.28
C LYS A 211 -11.67 -25.70 0.59
N MET A 212 -12.37 -26.66 1.22
CA MET A 212 -13.76 -26.47 1.62
C MET A 212 -13.92 -25.38 2.68
N ALA A 213 -13.03 -25.35 3.66
CA ALA A 213 -13.00 -24.32 4.70
C ALA A 213 -12.67 -22.92 4.12
N TRP A 214 -11.71 -22.85 3.22
CA TRP A 214 -11.39 -21.63 2.46
C TRP A 214 -12.61 -21.08 1.71
N LYS A 215 -13.30 -21.94 0.94
CA LYS A 215 -14.51 -21.55 0.22
C LYS A 215 -15.63 -21.06 1.12
N LEU A 216 -15.78 -21.65 2.31
CA LEU A 216 -16.77 -21.21 3.28
C LEU A 216 -16.47 -19.79 3.80
N LEU A 217 -15.22 -19.50 4.16
CA LEU A 217 -14.80 -18.17 4.57
C LEU A 217 -15.02 -17.13 3.46
N HIS A 218 -14.62 -17.46 2.23
CA HIS A 218 -14.71 -16.55 1.08
C HIS A 218 -16.13 -16.26 0.60
N LYS A 219 -17.10 -17.11 0.93
CA LYS A 219 -18.54 -16.82 0.71
C LYS A 219 -19.04 -15.69 1.61
N VAL A 220 -18.41 -15.49 2.76
CA VAL A 220 -18.77 -14.44 3.70
C VAL A 220 -18.01 -13.17 3.40
N ASP A 221 -16.69 -13.26 3.36
CA ASP A 221 -15.81 -12.15 2.96
C ASP A 221 -14.44 -12.69 2.51
N LYS A 222 -13.92 -12.14 1.41
CA LYS A 222 -12.63 -12.54 0.81
C LYS A 222 -11.41 -12.16 1.66
N VAL A 223 -11.57 -11.30 2.65
CA VAL A 223 -10.49 -10.83 3.54
C VAL A 223 -10.28 -11.74 4.75
N LEU A 224 -11.26 -12.60 5.07
CA LEU A 224 -11.28 -13.32 6.34
C LEU A 224 -10.07 -14.21 6.58
N PHE A 225 -9.53 -14.85 5.55
CA PHE A 225 -8.34 -15.69 5.72
C PHE A 225 -7.11 -14.87 6.13
N ALA A 226 -6.81 -13.80 5.41
CA ALA A 226 -5.71 -12.91 5.76
C ALA A 226 -5.93 -12.25 7.14
N GLN A 227 -7.18 -11.91 7.49
CA GLN A 227 -7.52 -11.36 8.80
C GLN A 227 -7.28 -12.35 9.95
N MET A 228 -7.52 -13.65 9.74
CA MET A 228 -7.19 -14.69 10.72
C MET A 228 -5.69 -14.72 11.00
N ILE A 229 -4.85 -14.63 9.96
CA ILE A 229 -3.40 -14.57 10.10
C ILE A 229 -2.98 -13.33 10.90
N VAL A 230 -3.44 -12.14 10.52
CA VAL A 230 -3.17 -10.87 11.22
C VAL A 230 -3.50 -10.97 12.71
N THR A 231 -4.67 -11.52 13.03
CA THR A 231 -5.13 -11.66 14.42
C THR A 231 -4.22 -12.59 15.22
N GLN A 232 -3.78 -13.70 14.63
CA GLN A 232 -2.88 -14.63 15.31
C GLN A 232 -1.44 -14.08 15.44
N MET A 233 -0.94 -13.39 14.43
CA MET A 233 0.35 -12.69 14.53
C MET A 233 0.36 -11.72 15.71
N LEU A 234 -0.72 -10.95 15.90
CA LEU A 234 -0.83 -10.03 17.01
C LEU A 234 -1.03 -10.75 18.35
N SER A 235 -2.00 -11.66 18.45
CA SER A 235 -2.41 -12.25 19.74
C SER A 235 -1.38 -13.22 20.31
N LYS A 236 -0.75 -14.05 19.47
CA LYS A 236 0.23 -15.05 19.92
C LYS A 236 1.66 -14.54 19.91
N HIS A 237 2.01 -13.72 18.93
CA HIS A 237 3.40 -13.32 18.71
C HIS A 237 3.68 -11.84 18.96
N ARG A 238 2.65 -11.04 19.26
CA ARG A 238 2.76 -9.58 19.51
C ARG A 238 3.31 -8.81 18.30
N ILE A 239 3.09 -9.33 17.09
CA ILE A 239 3.53 -8.72 15.84
C ILE A 239 2.32 -8.11 15.14
N LEU A 240 2.31 -6.78 15.00
CA LEU A 240 1.28 -6.06 14.30
C LEU A 240 1.53 -6.12 12.79
N THR A 241 0.58 -6.67 12.07
CA THR A 241 0.54 -6.72 10.61
C THR A 241 -0.82 -6.21 10.11
N GLN A 242 -1.02 -6.12 8.80
CA GLN A 242 -2.29 -5.67 8.25
C GLN A 242 -2.64 -6.39 6.95
N VAL A 243 -3.92 -6.48 6.66
CA VAL A 243 -4.41 -6.87 5.34
C VAL A 243 -4.20 -5.72 4.35
N ALA A 244 -3.78 -6.03 3.13
CA ALA A 244 -3.36 -5.03 2.16
C ALA A 244 -4.50 -4.17 1.58
N GLY A 245 -5.74 -4.66 1.63
CA GLY A 245 -6.90 -3.94 1.11
C GLY A 245 -8.18 -4.76 1.14
N HIS A 246 -9.30 -4.16 0.70
CA HIS A 246 -10.58 -4.85 0.61
C HIS A 246 -10.57 -5.97 -0.42
N ALA A 247 -11.26 -7.07 -0.11
CA ALA A 247 -11.43 -8.23 -0.96
C ALA A 247 -10.11 -8.84 -1.47
N MET A 248 -9.04 -8.75 -0.66
CA MET A 248 -7.71 -9.25 -0.99
C MET A 248 -7.20 -10.18 0.10
N ASP A 249 -6.84 -11.42 -0.26
CA ASP A 249 -6.08 -12.31 0.62
C ASP A 249 -4.59 -11.98 0.57
N VAL A 250 -4.25 -10.77 0.99
CA VAL A 250 -2.89 -10.26 0.96
C VAL A 250 -2.51 -9.71 2.32
N LEU A 251 -1.50 -10.29 2.93
CA LEU A 251 -0.84 -9.76 4.12
C LEU A 251 0.22 -8.76 3.69
N LYS A 252 0.13 -7.52 4.20
CA LYS A 252 1.10 -6.46 3.94
C LYS A 252 2.02 -6.26 5.13
N ILE A 253 3.31 -6.15 4.85
CA ILE A 253 4.38 -6.02 5.82
C ILE A 253 5.15 -4.74 5.53
N LEU A 254 5.17 -3.83 6.51
CA LEU A 254 5.83 -2.52 6.45
C LEU A 254 6.61 -2.29 7.75
N PRO A 255 7.73 -3.00 7.97
CA PRO A 255 8.49 -2.86 9.21
C PRO A 255 9.18 -1.50 9.28
N PRO A 256 9.63 -1.03 10.47
CA PRO A 256 10.50 0.13 10.58
C PRO A 256 11.73 0.01 9.68
N LEU A 257 12.26 1.14 9.18
CA LEU A 257 13.47 1.15 8.34
C LEU A 257 14.70 0.60 9.07
N ILE A 258 14.71 0.71 10.38
CA ILE A 258 15.79 0.24 11.27
C ILE A 258 15.73 -1.27 11.58
N ILE A 259 14.80 -2.03 10.97
CA ILE A 259 14.69 -3.48 11.20
C ILE A 259 16.03 -4.18 10.99
N GLY A 260 16.29 -5.23 11.79
CA GLY A 260 17.48 -6.04 11.70
C GLY A 260 17.18 -7.55 11.56
N GLU A 261 18.24 -8.34 11.46
CA GLU A 261 18.14 -9.79 11.28
C GLU A 261 17.38 -10.50 12.39
N LYS A 262 17.47 -10.00 13.63
CA LYS A 262 16.76 -10.58 14.79
C LYS A 262 15.24 -10.46 14.62
N GLU A 263 14.77 -9.28 14.25
CA GLU A 263 13.35 -9.00 14.03
C GLU A 263 12.83 -9.75 12.79
N ILE A 264 13.64 -9.86 11.73
CA ILE A 264 13.35 -10.68 10.56
C ILE A 264 13.18 -12.15 10.93
N ALA A 265 14.13 -12.72 11.68
CA ALA A 265 14.06 -14.10 12.14
C ALA A 265 12.84 -14.35 13.03
N LEU A 266 12.55 -13.45 13.95
CA LEU A 266 11.36 -13.49 14.81
C LEU A 266 10.08 -13.48 13.96
N PHE A 267 9.97 -12.55 13.01
CA PHE A 267 8.82 -12.43 12.13
C PHE A 267 8.59 -13.70 11.30
N VAL A 268 9.62 -14.20 10.63
CA VAL A 268 9.53 -15.40 9.78
C VAL A 268 9.15 -16.63 10.57
N THR A 269 9.73 -16.80 11.78
CA THR A 269 9.37 -17.90 12.70
C THR A 269 7.92 -17.81 13.16
N ALA A 270 7.47 -16.63 13.54
CA ALA A 270 6.08 -16.40 13.94
C ALA A 270 5.10 -16.68 12.79
N LEU A 271 5.44 -16.20 11.59
CA LEU A 271 4.65 -16.44 10.40
C LEU A 271 4.57 -17.94 10.06
N ASP A 272 5.69 -18.67 10.05
CA ASP A 272 5.73 -20.12 9.82
C ASP A 272 4.81 -20.86 10.81
N ASN A 273 4.85 -20.52 12.10
CA ASN A 273 4.00 -21.10 13.13
C ASN A 273 2.51 -20.84 12.87
N VAL A 274 2.14 -19.61 12.57
CA VAL A 274 0.74 -19.23 12.28
C VAL A 274 0.23 -19.93 11.03
N LEU A 275 1.05 -20.00 9.98
CA LEU A 275 0.70 -20.71 8.74
C LEU A 275 0.59 -22.22 8.94
N ALA A 276 1.43 -22.81 9.80
CA ALA A 276 1.32 -24.22 10.19
C ALA A 276 0.02 -24.50 10.95
N ASP A 277 -0.42 -23.57 11.82
CA ASP A 277 -1.70 -23.69 12.50
C ASP A 277 -2.89 -23.59 11.54
N CYS A 278 -2.79 -22.81 10.45
CA CYS A 278 -3.82 -22.76 9.40
C CYS A 278 -4.04 -24.12 8.71
N ARG A 279 -3.05 -25.00 8.68
CA ARG A 279 -3.15 -26.36 8.09
C ARG A 279 -3.89 -27.35 9.00
N LYS A 280 -4.01 -27.07 10.28
CA LYS A 280 -4.71 -27.91 11.25
C LYS A 280 -6.22 -27.66 11.17
N PHE A 281 -6.95 -28.53 10.45
CA PHE A 281 -8.41 -28.44 10.35
C PHE A 281 -9.09 -29.74 10.80
N PRO A 282 -10.08 -29.69 11.74
CA PRO A 282 -10.50 -28.53 12.52
C PRO A 282 -9.42 -28.08 13.52
N GLY A 283 -9.38 -26.80 13.87
CA GLY A 283 -8.41 -26.26 14.81
C GLY A 283 -8.68 -24.80 15.18
N PRO A 284 -7.91 -24.24 16.15
CA PRO A 284 -8.16 -22.92 16.73
C PRO A 284 -8.24 -21.79 15.71
N MET A 285 -7.47 -21.87 14.61
CA MET A 285 -7.53 -20.87 13.52
C MET A 285 -8.90 -20.86 12.84
N TRP A 286 -9.45 -22.04 12.56
CA TRP A 286 -10.73 -22.16 11.88
C TRP A 286 -11.91 -21.89 12.81
N GLU A 287 -11.76 -22.12 14.11
CA GLU A 287 -12.73 -21.69 15.13
C GLU A 287 -12.80 -20.17 15.18
N LEU A 288 -11.64 -19.48 15.14
CA LEU A 288 -11.57 -18.01 15.02
C LEU A 288 -12.26 -17.54 13.73
N GLY A 289 -12.00 -18.18 12.59
CA GLY A 289 -12.67 -17.89 11.33
C GLY A 289 -14.20 -18.05 11.43
N ASN A 290 -14.69 -19.11 12.06
CA ASN A 290 -16.12 -19.32 12.30
C ASN A 290 -16.72 -18.21 13.19
N ASN A 291 -15.99 -17.71 14.18
CA ASN A 291 -16.45 -16.60 15.01
C ASN A 291 -16.56 -15.30 14.19
N PHE A 292 -15.63 -15.02 13.28
CA PHE A 292 -15.72 -13.89 12.35
C PHE A 292 -16.93 -14.04 11.41
N VAL A 293 -17.17 -15.23 10.87
CA VAL A 293 -18.35 -15.52 10.03
C VAL A 293 -19.64 -15.21 10.80
N ARG A 294 -19.76 -15.71 12.04
CA ARG A 294 -20.93 -15.46 12.89
C ARG A 294 -21.14 -13.97 13.17
N ALA A 295 -20.07 -13.25 13.51
CA ALA A 295 -20.10 -11.80 13.75
C ALA A 295 -20.52 -11.03 12.49
N ALA A 296 -19.98 -11.36 11.31
CA ALA A 296 -20.35 -10.73 10.05
C ALA A 296 -21.81 -10.96 9.66
N ILE A 297 -22.34 -12.16 9.91
CA ILE A 297 -23.77 -12.49 9.66
C ILE A 297 -24.67 -11.73 10.63
N SER A 298 -24.30 -11.62 11.90
CA SER A 298 -25.10 -10.89 12.91
C SER A 298 -25.15 -9.38 12.62
N SER A 299 -24.03 -8.77 12.20
CA SER A 299 -23.99 -7.34 11.87
C SER A 299 -24.83 -7.00 10.63
N ARG A 300 -24.85 -7.87 9.60
CA ARG A 300 -25.73 -7.69 8.44
C ARG A 300 -27.23 -7.77 8.80
N ARG A 301 -27.60 -8.57 9.79
CA ARG A 301 -29.00 -8.65 10.27
C ARG A 301 -29.40 -7.40 11.06
N SER A 302 -28.50 -6.80 11.83
CA SER A 302 -28.78 -5.57 12.59
C SER A 302 -28.86 -4.33 11.71
N SER A 303 -28.12 -4.27 10.59
CA SER A 303 -28.20 -3.16 9.63
C SER A 303 -29.45 -3.19 8.73
N GLN A 304 -30.18 -4.32 8.69
CA GLN A 304 -31.45 -4.48 7.97
C GLN A 304 -32.68 -4.25 8.85
N ALA A 305 -32.50 -3.95 10.15
CA ALA A 305 -33.64 -3.57 10.99
C ALA A 305 -34.20 -2.22 10.50
N PRO A 306 -35.53 -2.10 10.31
CA PRO A 306 -36.13 -0.86 9.83
C PRO A 306 -35.83 0.25 10.82
N VAL A 307 -35.32 1.39 10.30
CA VAL A 307 -35.23 2.64 11.06
C VAL A 307 -36.67 2.98 11.46
N VAL A 308 -37.01 2.78 12.72
CA VAL A 308 -38.28 3.25 13.27
C VAL A 308 -38.23 4.77 13.18
N SER A 309 -38.97 5.33 12.23
CA SER A 309 -39.20 6.78 12.12
C SER A 309 -39.89 7.27 13.39
N ALA A 310 -39.19 8.08 14.15
CA ALA A 310 -39.75 8.86 15.24
C ALA A 310 -40.36 10.14 14.70
#